data_64ed7206b3e9b2eb6c5c61893019a43a
#
_entry.id   64ed7206b3e9b2eb6c5c61893019a43a
#
_cell.length_a   1.000
_cell.length_b   1.000
_cell.length_c   1.000
_cell.angle_alpha   90.00
_cell.angle_beta   90.00
_cell.angle_gamma   90.00
#
_symmetry.space_group_name_H-M   'P 1'
#
loop_
_entity.id
_entity.type
_entity.pdbx_description
1 polymer ?
#
loop_
_entity_poly.entity_id
_entity_poly.type
_entity_poly.pdbx_seq_one_letter_code
_entity_poly.pdbx_strand_id
1 'polypeptide(L)'
;MPAGAIVTPGRWIGAGWNIVRLDLGNYILMTVMALALAMVGSFIVAGPLIAGLFISVRRRMLEGRTELGDLFSGFNYFIDAFLIFILLTIFTLAGLVFLVLPALVVLALYLFPFIFLVDRKLSFWDAMEESRKLVFQDLLGWVLFVILLILLNLVGLMVLGIGVLITIPVTAGAIAAAYRDVVGFYYRPMESKGPIVIP
;
A
#
# COMPACT_ATOMS: atom_id res chain seq x y z
N MET A 1 10.11 -6.62 -17.53
CA MET A 1 10.57 -6.70 -16.12
C MET A 1 11.99 -7.21 -16.13
N PRO A 2 12.91 -6.67 -15.33
CA PRO A 2 14.22 -7.29 -15.20
C PRO A 2 14.04 -8.68 -14.60
N ALA A 3 14.51 -9.71 -15.30
CA ALA A 3 14.50 -11.08 -14.83
C ALA A 3 15.35 -11.17 -13.55
N GLY A 4 14.75 -11.65 -12.46
CA GLY A 4 15.47 -11.96 -11.23
C GLY A 4 15.46 -10.90 -10.14
N ALA A 5 14.39 -10.13 -9.97
CA ALA A 5 14.25 -9.27 -8.79
C ALA A 5 14.17 -10.13 -7.52
N ILE A 6 15.31 -10.24 -6.83
CA ILE A 6 15.40 -10.97 -5.56
C ILE A 6 14.59 -10.23 -4.50
N VAL A 7 13.64 -10.90 -3.87
CA VAL A 7 12.86 -10.34 -2.76
C VAL A 7 13.79 -10.03 -1.58
N THR A 8 13.87 -8.76 -1.18
CA THR A 8 14.73 -8.27 -0.09
C THR A 8 13.90 -7.60 1.00
N PRO A 9 13.17 -8.37 1.83
CA PRO A 9 12.17 -7.83 2.76
C PRO A 9 12.73 -6.83 3.75
N GLY A 10 13.91 -7.10 4.35
CA GLY A 10 14.53 -6.23 5.33
C GLY A 10 14.89 -4.84 4.76
N ARG A 11 15.36 -4.79 3.50
CA ARG A 11 15.64 -3.53 2.83
C ARG A 11 14.37 -2.69 2.62
N TRP A 12 13.28 -3.33 2.25
CA TRP A 12 12.01 -2.65 2.00
C TRP A 12 11.34 -2.16 3.27
N ILE A 13 11.40 -2.94 4.36
CA ILE A 13 10.92 -2.48 5.67
C ILE A 13 11.75 -1.28 6.15
N GLY A 14 13.07 -1.34 6.02
CA GLY A 14 13.94 -0.21 6.33
C GLY A 14 13.66 1.01 5.45
N ALA A 15 13.37 0.83 4.16
CA ALA A 15 12.96 1.91 3.27
C ALA A 15 11.61 2.52 3.70
N GLY A 16 10.63 1.69 4.07
CA GLY A 16 9.35 2.12 4.60
C GLY A 16 9.50 2.98 5.84
N TRP A 17 10.33 2.55 6.79
CA TRP A 17 10.67 3.37 7.96
C TRP A 17 11.30 4.71 7.57
N ASN A 18 12.27 4.70 6.66
CA ASN A 18 12.93 5.92 6.21
C ASN A 18 11.98 6.92 5.55
N ILE A 19 10.95 6.44 4.83
CA ILE A 19 9.90 7.28 4.23
C ILE A 19 9.06 7.94 5.32
N VAL A 20 8.59 7.15 6.28
CA VAL A 20 7.64 7.57 7.31
C VAL A 20 8.29 8.47 8.35
N ARG A 21 9.51 8.15 8.82
CA ARG A 21 10.21 8.92 9.86
C ARG A 21 10.47 10.39 9.48
N LEU A 22 10.58 10.68 8.18
CA LEU A 22 10.83 12.04 7.69
C LEU A 22 9.60 12.96 7.82
N ASP A 23 8.42 12.38 8.03
CA ASP A 23 7.16 13.12 8.17
C ASP A 23 6.18 12.38 9.10
N LEU A 24 6.73 11.92 10.23
CA LEU A 24 6.05 11.01 11.16
C LEU A 24 4.72 11.58 11.66
N GLY A 25 4.68 12.90 11.92
CA GLY A 25 3.46 13.56 12.41
C GLY A 25 2.29 13.44 11.44
N ASN A 26 2.51 13.74 10.16
CA ASN A 26 1.47 13.62 9.14
C ASN A 26 1.01 12.16 8.96
N TYR A 27 1.94 11.20 8.97
CA TYR A 27 1.58 9.78 8.85
C TYR A 27 0.80 9.26 10.06
N ILE A 28 1.17 9.67 11.27
CA ILE A 28 0.38 9.35 12.48
C ILE A 28 -1.01 9.95 12.37
N LEU A 29 -1.11 11.24 12.01
CA LEU A 29 -2.41 11.92 11.87
C LEU A 29 -3.27 11.26 10.78
N MET A 30 -2.71 10.95 9.61
CA MET A 30 -3.40 10.21 8.55
C MET A 30 -3.91 8.85 9.05
N THR A 31 -3.10 8.12 9.80
CA THR A 31 -3.48 6.80 10.32
C THR A 31 -4.59 6.92 11.35
N VAL A 32 -4.52 7.91 12.25
CA VAL A 32 -5.60 8.20 13.22
C VAL A 32 -6.89 8.55 12.48
N MET A 33 -6.83 9.44 11.49
CA MET A 33 -8.00 9.81 10.69
C MET A 33 -8.57 8.62 9.92
N ALA A 34 -7.72 7.80 9.30
CA ALA A 34 -8.14 6.61 8.59
C ALA A 34 -8.83 5.60 9.50
N LEU A 35 -8.28 5.35 10.70
CA LEU A 35 -8.89 4.45 11.69
C LEU A 35 -10.21 5.00 12.21
N ALA A 36 -10.28 6.30 12.53
CA ALA A 36 -11.52 6.94 12.98
C ALA A 36 -12.62 6.87 11.93
N LEU A 37 -12.30 7.17 10.66
CA LEU A 37 -13.24 7.07 9.54
C LEU A 37 -13.64 5.62 9.27
N ALA A 38 -12.72 4.66 9.37
CA ALA A 38 -13.02 3.25 9.22
C ALA A 38 -13.96 2.73 10.32
N MET A 39 -13.84 3.22 11.56
CA MET A 39 -14.77 2.88 12.64
C MET A 39 -16.19 3.39 12.39
N VAL A 40 -16.34 4.60 11.82
CA VAL A 40 -17.63 5.22 11.53
C VAL A 40 -18.24 4.68 10.23
N GLY A 41 -17.45 4.55 9.19
CA GLY A 41 -17.86 4.19 7.83
C GLY A 41 -17.84 2.69 7.54
N SER A 42 -17.45 1.85 8.52
CA SER A 42 -17.32 0.40 8.39
C SER A 42 -16.45 0.00 7.18
N PHE A 43 -16.73 -1.17 6.59
CA PHE A 43 -15.96 -1.72 5.47
C PHE A 43 -15.99 -0.87 4.18
N ILE A 44 -16.97 0.05 4.04
CA ILE A 44 -17.18 0.78 2.78
C ILE A 44 -16.04 1.76 2.48
N VAL A 45 -15.52 2.46 3.49
CA VAL A 45 -14.48 3.49 3.29
C VAL A 45 -13.05 2.96 3.42
N ALA A 46 -12.87 1.72 3.89
CA ALA A 46 -11.55 1.16 4.14
C ALA A 46 -10.70 1.08 2.86
N GLY A 47 -11.28 0.61 1.76
CA GLY A 47 -10.59 0.55 0.46
C GLY A 47 -10.06 1.91 -0.01
N PRO A 48 -10.92 2.94 -0.15
CA PRO A 48 -10.50 4.30 -0.48
C PRO A 48 -9.43 4.87 0.46
N LEU A 49 -9.51 4.63 1.76
CA LEU A 49 -8.51 5.10 2.72
C LEU A 49 -7.14 4.43 2.52
N ILE A 50 -7.13 3.12 2.22
CA ILE A 50 -5.90 2.41 1.87
C ILE A 50 -5.30 2.99 0.58
N ALA A 51 -6.12 3.22 -0.45
CA ALA A 51 -5.67 3.86 -1.69
C ALA A 51 -5.07 5.25 -1.43
N GLY A 52 -5.72 6.06 -0.58
CA GLY A 52 -5.23 7.38 -0.16
C GLY A 52 -3.88 7.32 0.56
N LEU A 53 -3.67 6.31 1.43
CA LEU A 53 -2.38 6.09 2.07
C LEU A 53 -1.28 5.77 1.05
N PHE A 54 -1.56 4.95 0.03
CA PHE A 54 -0.61 4.67 -1.04
C PHE A 54 -0.34 5.91 -1.92
N ILE A 55 -1.33 6.78 -2.15
CA ILE A 55 -1.13 8.07 -2.83
C ILE A 55 -0.14 8.93 -2.05
N SER A 56 -0.33 9.05 -0.73
CA SER A 56 0.55 9.81 0.15
C SER A 56 1.99 9.26 0.13
N VAL A 57 2.16 7.94 0.29
CA VAL A 57 3.48 7.31 0.25
C VAL A 57 4.15 7.50 -1.12
N ARG A 58 3.42 7.30 -2.22
CA ARG A 58 3.92 7.52 -3.58
C ARG A 58 4.36 8.97 -3.79
N ARG A 59 3.54 9.94 -3.37
CA ARG A 59 3.88 11.38 -3.44
C ARG A 59 5.14 11.67 -2.64
N ARG A 60 5.26 11.12 -1.44
CA ARG A 60 6.46 11.27 -0.61
C ARG A 60 7.71 10.76 -1.31
N MET A 61 7.63 9.61 -1.98
CA MET A 61 8.76 9.01 -2.68
C MET A 61 9.16 9.78 -3.94
N LEU A 62 8.20 10.41 -4.64
CA LEU A 62 8.45 11.11 -5.90
C LEU A 62 8.71 12.61 -5.73
N GLU A 63 8.03 13.25 -4.78
CA GLU A 63 8.01 14.71 -4.63
C GLU A 63 8.63 15.18 -3.30
N GLY A 64 8.94 14.26 -2.39
CA GLY A 64 9.54 14.57 -1.08
C GLY A 64 8.57 15.20 -0.08
N ARG A 65 7.26 15.30 -0.38
CA ARG A 65 6.23 15.92 0.47
C ARG A 65 5.05 14.98 0.71
N THR A 66 4.31 15.25 1.78
CA THR A 66 3.12 14.52 2.20
C THR A 66 2.05 15.53 2.56
N GLU A 67 0.82 15.34 2.12
CA GLU A 67 -0.30 16.19 2.44
C GLU A 67 -1.45 15.36 3.03
N LEU A 68 -2.11 15.85 4.08
CA LEU A 68 -3.26 15.16 4.68
C LEU A 68 -4.40 14.92 3.68
N GLY A 69 -4.54 15.82 2.69
CA GLY A 69 -5.50 15.68 1.60
C GLY A 69 -5.29 14.44 0.72
N ASP A 70 -4.08 13.87 0.73
CA ASP A 70 -3.78 12.66 -0.04
C ASP A 70 -4.62 11.47 0.42
N LEU A 71 -4.92 11.40 1.73
CA LEU A 71 -5.78 10.37 2.29
C LEU A 71 -7.17 10.39 1.62
N PHE A 72 -7.73 11.58 1.43
CA PHE A 72 -9.04 11.75 0.80
C PHE A 72 -8.98 11.62 -0.72
N SER A 73 -7.82 11.79 -1.34
CA SER A 73 -7.65 11.58 -2.78
C SER A 73 -7.90 10.13 -3.21
N GLY A 74 -7.82 9.17 -2.28
CA GLY A 74 -8.19 7.78 -2.52
C GLY A 74 -9.67 7.60 -2.88
N PHE A 75 -10.54 8.52 -2.45
CA PHE A 75 -11.97 8.50 -2.82
C PHE A 75 -12.22 8.76 -4.31
N ASN A 76 -11.25 9.29 -5.06
CA ASN A 76 -11.33 9.39 -6.51
C ASN A 76 -11.33 8.01 -7.20
N TYR A 77 -10.92 6.97 -6.48
CA TYR A 77 -10.89 5.57 -6.91
C TYR A 77 -11.89 4.72 -6.12
N PHE A 78 -12.99 5.33 -5.65
CA PHE A 78 -13.88 4.73 -4.65
C PHE A 78 -14.33 3.32 -5.03
N ILE A 79 -14.88 3.15 -6.23
CA ILE A 79 -15.45 1.87 -6.67
C ILE A 79 -14.36 0.80 -6.78
N ASP A 80 -13.27 1.11 -7.47
CA ASP A 80 -12.19 0.16 -7.68
C ASP A 80 -11.50 -0.21 -6.37
N ALA A 81 -11.22 0.76 -5.51
CA ALA A 81 -10.60 0.53 -4.20
C ALA A 81 -11.52 -0.27 -3.27
N PHE A 82 -12.82 -0.01 -3.30
CA PHE A 82 -13.82 -0.76 -2.55
C PHE A 82 -13.89 -2.21 -3.03
N LEU A 83 -13.94 -2.45 -4.35
CA LEU A 83 -13.99 -3.78 -4.93
C LEU A 83 -12.71 -4.59 -4.61
N ILE A 84 -11.53 -3.97 -4.71
CA ILE A 84 -10.26 -4.60 -4.29
C ILE A 84 -10.36 -5.01 -2.83
N PHE A 85 -10.78 -4.10 -1.94
CA PHE A 85 -10.87 -4.36 -0.52
C PHE A 85 -11.83 -5.52 -0.19
N ILE A 86 -13.02 -5.53 -0.78
CA ILE A 86 -14.03 -6.58 -0.57
C ILE A 86 -13.52 -7.93 -1.07
N LEU A 87 -12.98 -8.00 -2.30
CA LEU A 87 -12.47 -9.26 -2.85
C LEU A 87 -11.29 -9.79 -2.05
N LEU A 88 -10.35 -8.91 -1.66
CA LEU A 88 -9.23 -9.29 -0.81
C LEU A 88 -9.71 -9.84 0.54
N THR A 89 -10.70 -9.21 1.14
CA THR A 89 -11.30 -9.66 2.39
C THR A 89 -11.96 -11.04 2.24
N ILE A 90 -12.78 -11.22 1.20
CA ILE A 90 -13.45 -12.51 0.91
C ILE A 90 -12.41 -13.62 0.69
N PHE A 91 -11.41 -13.37 -0.15
CA PHE A 91 -10.38 -14.38 -0.45
C PHE A 91 -9.51 -14.71 0.77
N THR A 92 -9.18 -13.71 1.60
CA THR A 92 -8.42 -13.93 2.83
C THR A 92 -9.25 -14.74 3.85
N LEU A 93 -10.54 -14.41 4.02
CA LEU A 93 -11.43 -15.16 4.91
C LEU A 93 -11.62 -16.60 4.41
N ALA A 94 -11.84 -16.79 3.12
CA ALA A 94 -11.88 -18.12 2.52
C ALA A 94 -10.59 -18.90 2.77
N GLY A 95 -9.42 -18.25 2.57
CA GLY A 95 -8.12 -18.85 2.87
C GLY A 95 -7.95 -19.24 4.33
N LEU A 96 -8.47 -18.46 5.28
CA LEU A 96 -8.43 -18.77 6.72
C LEU A 96 -9.26 -20.00 7.08
N VAL A 97 -10.41 -20.21 6.41
CA VAL A 97 -11.25 -21.39 6.59
C VAL A 97 -10.49 -22.67 6.22
N PHE A 98 -9.61 -22.61 5.23
CA PHE A 98 -8.79 -23.74 4.76
C PHE A 98 -7.43 -23.86 5.47
N LEU A 99 -7.13 -23.05 6.46
CA LEU A 99 -5.90 -22.94 7.24
C LEU A 99 -5.17 -21.60 7.00
N VAL A 100 -4.28 -21.23 7.93
CA VAL A 100 -3.53 -19.97 7.89
C VAL A 100 -2.64 -19.83 6.64
N LEU A 101 -2.07 -20.95 6.14
CA LEU A 101 -1.18 -20.93 4.97
C LEU A 101 -1.84 -20.41 3.68
N PRO A 102 -3.03 -20.89 3.27
CA PRO A 102 -3.72 -20.32 2.12
C PRO A 102 -4.04 -18.83 2.28
N ALA A 103 -4.38 -18.36 3.48
CA ALA A 103 -4.61 -16.94 3.71
C ALA A 103 -3.35 -16.10 3.51
N LEU A 104 -2.18 -16.59 3.97
CA LEU A 104 -0.90 -15.92 3.73
C LEU A 104 -0.55 -15.84 2.24
N VAL A 105 -0.84 -16.90 1.48
CA VAL A 105 -0.66 -16.91 0.03
C VAL A 105 -1.57 -15.89 -0.64
N VAL A 106 -2.83 -15.81 -0.24
CA VAL A 106 -3.77 -14.81 -0.76
C VAL A 106 -3.29 -13.40 -0.45
N LEU A 107 -2.87 -13.11 0.78
CA LEU A 107 -2.33 -11.81 1.17
C LEU A 107 -1.08 -11.45 0.35
N ALA A 108 -0.22 -12.42 0.06
CA ALA A 108 0.94 -12.20 -0.79
C ALA A 108 0.53 -11.92 -2.24
N LEU A 109 -0.34 -12.73 -2.85
CA LEU A 109 -0.80 -12.58 -4.23
C LEU A 109 -1.43 -11.22 -4.51
N TYR A 110 -2.13 -10.67 -3.52
CA TYR A 110 -2.83 -9.40 -3.62
C TYR A 110 -2.20 -8.31 -2.75
N LEU A 111 -0.86 -8.28 -2.71
CA LEU A 111 -0.10 -7.26 -1.96
C LEU A 111 -0.10 -5.89 -2.65
N PHE A 112 -0.15 -5.87 -3.98
CA PHE A 112 0.07 -4.66 -4.79
C PHE A 112 -1.15 -4.05 -5.49
N PRO A 113 -2.42 -4.56 -5.41
CA PRO A 113 -3.51 -4.00 -6.20
C PRO A 113 -3.73 -2.51 -5.97
N PHE A 114 -3.71 -2.06 -4.71
CA PHE A 114 -3.93 -0.65 -4.38
C PHE A 114 -2.86 0.28 -5.00
N ILE A 115 -1.60 -0.15 -5.03
CA ILE A 115 -0.54 0.68 -5.61
C ILE A 115 -0.60 0.65 -7.15
N PHE A 116 -0.98 -0.47 -7.77
CA PHE A 116 -1.25 -0.54 -9.20
C PHE A 116 -2.43 0.35 -9.60
N LEU A 117 -3.51 0.36 -8.79
CA LEU A 117 -4.67 1.22 -8.98
C LEU A 117 -4.27 2.71 -9.01
N VAL A 118 -3.51 3.17 -8.00
CA VAL A 118 -3.18 4.60 -7.87
C VAL A 118 -2.03 5.05 -8.77
N ASP A 119 -1.06 4.17 -9.07
CA ASP A 119 0.10 4.51 -9.89
C ASP A 119 -0.19 4.41 -11.39
N ARG A 120 -0.81 3.31 -11.81
CA ARG A 120 -1.09 3.02 -13.22
C ARG A 120 -2.53 3.27 -13.64
N LYS A 121 -3.40 3.65 -12.70
CA LYS A 121 -4.84 3.88 -12.92
C LYS A 121 -5.54 2.68 -13.56
N LEU A 122 -5.13 1.47 -13.16
CA LEU A 122 -5.76 0.24 -13.62
C LEU A 122 -7.13 0.07 -12.97
N SER A 123 -8.03 -0.67 -13.64
CA SER A 123 -9.28 -1.13 -13.02
C SER A 123 -8.98 -2.06 -11.84
N PHE A 124 -9.96 -2.25 -10.95
CA PHE A 124 -9.78 -3.17 -9.81
C PHE A 124 -9.32 -4.56 -10.24
N TRP A 125 -9.90 -5.09 -11.33
CA TRP A 125 -9.59 -6.44 -11.81
C TRP A 125 -8.17 -6.52 -12.39
N ASP A 126 -7.80 -5.57 -13.26
CA ASP A 126 -6.47 -5.51 -13.85
C ASP A 126 -5.39 -5.32 -12.79
N ALA A 127 -5.66 -4.48 -11.77
CA ALA A 127 -4.75 -4.27 -10.66
C ALA A 127 -4.52 -5.54 -9.82
N MET A 128 -5.58 -6.32 -9.57
CA MET A 128 -5.50 -7.61 -8.89
C MET A 128 -4.74 -8.64 -9.73
N GLU A 129 -5.02 -8.71 -11.03
CA GLU A 129 -4.37 -9.64 -11.95
C GLU A 129 -2.86 -9.35 -12.11
N GLU A 130 -2.48 -8.08 -12.24
CA GLU A 130 -1.07 -7.67 -12.31
C GLU A 130 -0.33 -7.96 -10.99
N SER A 131 -0.97 -7.74 -9.85
CA SER A 131 -0.40 -8.14 -8.55
C SER A 131 -0.16 -9.64 -8.48
N ARG A 132 -1.14 -10.44 -8.88
CA ARG A 132 -1.04 -11.90 -8.91
C ARG A 132 0.11 -12.37 -9.80
N LYS A 133 0.20 -11.87 -11.04
CA LYS A 133 1.28 -12.23 -11.99
C LYS A 133 2.66 -11.87 -11.45
N LEU A 134 2.78 -10.71 -10.80
CA LEU A 134 4.03 -10.26 -10.20
C LEU A 134 4.49 -11.21 -9.09
N VAL A 135 3.59 -11.51 -8.16
CA VAL A 135 3.90 -12.32 -6.97
C VAL A 135 4.20 -13.78 -7.32
N PHE A 136 3.55 -14.34 -8.35
CA PHE A 136 3.84 -15.70 -8.79
C PHE A 136 5.28 -15.91 -9.27
N GLN A 137 6.03 -14.86 -9.60
CA GLN A 137 7.44 -14.97 -10.02
C GLN A 137 8.36 -15.39 -8.89
N ASP A 138 8.04 -15.04 -7.64
CA ASP A 138 8.75 -15.47 -6.43
C ASP A 138 7.77 -15.56 -5.23
N LEU A 139 6.82 -16.50 -5.34
CA LEU A 139 5.77 -16.65 -4.35
C LEU A 139 6.30 -16.81 -2.93
N LEU A 140 7.36 -17.60 -2.76
CA LEU A 140 7.94 -17.86 -1.44
C LEU A 140 8.54 -16.59 -0.82
N GLY A 141 9.28 -15.82 -1.60
CA GLY A 141 9.85 -14.55 -1.15
C GLY A 141 8.77 -13.55 -0.74
N TRP A 142 7.68 -13.48 -1.51
CA TRP A 142 6.56 -12.58 -1.18
C TRP A 142 5.76 -13.03 0.04
N VAL A 143 5.56 -14.34 0.23
CA VAL A 143 4.93 -14.88 1.44
C VAL A 143 5.79 -14.55 2.67
N LEU A 144 7.11 -14.73 2.59
CA LEU A 144 8.02 -14.34 3.67
C LEU A 144 7.95 -12.83 3.95
N PHE A 145 7.85 -12.00 2.92
CA PHE A 145 7.70 -10.56 3.09
C PHE A 145 6.40 -10.22 3.83
N VAL A 146 5.27 -10.83 3.44
CA VAL A 146 3.98 -10.65 4.14
C VAL A 146 4.06 -11.08 5.59
N ILE A 147 4.70 -12.21 5.89
CA ILE A 147 4.91 -12.67 7.28
C ILE A 147 5.66 -11.60 8.08
N LEU A 148 6.73 -11.04 7.53
CA LEU A 148 7.49 -9.97 8.20
C LEU A 148 6.66 -8.69 8.41
N LEU A 149 5.80 -8.32 7.45
CA LEU A 149 4.88 -7.19 7.62
C LEU A 149 3.84 -7.47 8.71
N ILE A 150 3.32 -8.69 8.79
CA ILE A 150 2.40 -9.11 9.87
C ILE A 150 3.12 -9.03 11.22
N LEU A 151 4.33 -9.56 11.34
CA LEU A 151 5.12 -9.50 12.56
C LEU A 151 5.41 -8.05 12.98
N LEU A 152 5.75 -7.19 12.03
CA LEU A 152 5.95 -5.76 12.28
C LEU A 152 4.70 -5.13 12.89
N ASN A 153 3.51 -5.40 12.33
CA ASN A 153 2.26 -4.84 12.84
C ASN A 153 1.85 -5.48 14.18
N LEU A 154 2.16 -6.76 14.39
CA LEU A 154 1.94 -7.43 15.68
C LEU A 154 2.78 -6.79 16.79
N VAL A 155 4.06 -6.50 16.51
CA VAL A 155 4.91 -5.74 17.46
C VAL A 155 4.32 -4.35 17.72
N GLY A 156 3.85 -3.65 16.69
CA GLY A 156 3.15 -2.37 16.85
C GLY A 156 1.91 -2.48 17.75
N LEU A 157 1.14 -3.55 17.60
CA LEU A 157 -0.03 -3.80 18.45
C LEU A 157 0.36 -4.07 19.92
N MET A 158 1.45 -4.81 20.15
CA MET A 158 1.94 -5.12 21.49
C MET A 158 2.39 -3.87 22.26
N VAL A 159 2.82 -2.81 21.58
CA VAL A 159 3.16 -1.53 22.20
C VAL A 159 1.87 -0.73 22.46
N LEU A 160 1.03 -1.22 23.39
CA LEU A 160 -0.24 -0.61 23.82
C LEU A 160 -1.22 -0.25 22.70
N GLY A 161 -1.09 -0.89 21.54
CA GLY A 161 -1.89 -0.57 20.34
C GLY A 161 -1.49 0.73 19.63
N ILE A 162 -0.78 1.64 20.31
CA ILE A 162 -0.37 2.94 19.72
C ILE A 162 0.69 2.74 18.63
N GLY A 163 1.52 1.70 18.75
CA GLY A 163 2.54 1.38 17.76
C GLY A 163 1.97 1.10 16.36
N VAL A 164 0.70 0.68 16.26
CA VAL A 164 0.00 0.47 14.97
C VAL A 164 -0.09 1.77 14.16
N LEU A 165 -0.18 2.93 14.80
CA LEU A 165 -0.19 4.24 14.12
C LEU A 165 1.09 4.51 13.34
N ILE A 166 2.18 3.84 13.70
CA ILE A 166 3.47 3.93 13.02
C ILE A 166 3.66 2.75 12.08
N THR A 167 3.31 1.53 12.51
CA THR A 167 3.59 0.34 11.71
C THR A 167 2.70 0.22 10.48
N ILE A 168 1.47 0.74 10.48
CA ILE A 168 0.63 0.79 9.29
C ILE A 168 1.27 1.62 8.16
N PRO A 169 1.65 2.89 8.36
CA PRO A 169 2.29 3.65 7.28
C PRO A 169 3.66 3.09 6.90
N VAL A 170 4.41 2.52 7.84
CA VAL A 170 5.68 1.83 7.52
C VAL A 170 5.43 0.62 6.62
N THR A 171 4.37 -0.15 6.87
CA THR A 171 3.94 -1.26 6.01
C THR A 171 3.61 -0.77 4.60
N ALA A 172 2.81 0.29 4.47
CA ALA A 172 2.50 0.88 3.17
C ALA A 172 3.76 1.39 2.45
N GLY A 173 4.67 2.03 3.19
CA GLY A 173 5.97 2.46 2.69
C GLY A 173 6.86 1.31 2.21
N ALA A 174 6.87 0.20 2.95
CA ALA A 174 7.63 -1.00 2.59
C ALA A 174 7.08 -1.65 1.30
N ILE A 175 5.75 -1.75 1.17
CA ILE A 175 5.09 -2.24 -0.05
C ILE A 175 5.38 -1.32 -1.24
N ALA A 176 5.31 0.00 -1.05
CA ALA A 176 5.62 0.96 -2.10
C ALA A 176 7.10 0.93 -2.51
N ALA A 177 8.02 0.72 -1.57
CA ALA A 177 9.44 0.55 -1.86
C ALA A 177 9.70 -0.75 -2.65
N ALA A 178 9.04 -1.84 -2.28
CA ALA A 178 9.09 -3.10 -3.03
C ALA A 178 8.56 -2.92 -4.46
N TYR A 179 7.41 -2.27 -4.61
CA TYR A 179 6.83 -1.97 -5.93
C TYR A 179 7.78 -1.12 -6.78
N ARG A 180 8.36 -0.06 -6.22
CA ARG A 180 9.35 0.78 -6.92
C ARG A 180 10.53 -0.04 -7.43
N ASP A 181 11.07 -0.95 -6.61
CA ASP A 181 12.27 -1.71 -6.94
C ASP A 181 12.00 -2.81 -7.98
N VAL A 182 10.79 -3.39 -8.00
CA VAL A 182 10.44 -4.52 -8.87
C VAL A 182 9.70 -4.07 -10.14
N VAL A 183 8.82 -3.07 -10.03
CA VAL A 183 7.95 -2.60 -11.13
C VAL A 183 8.39 -1.24 -11.64
N GLY A 184 8.82 -0.35 -10.73
CA GLY A 184 9.05 1.07 -10.99
C GLY A 184 7.76 1.88 -11.01
N PHE A 185 7.79 3.11 -10.48
CA PHE A 185 6.66 4.02 -10.60
C PHE A 185 6.48 4.51 -12.02
N TYR A 186 5.23 4.60 -12.46
CA TYR A 186 4.89 5.26 -13.70
C TYR A 186 5.00 6.78 -13.50
N TYR A 187 6.18 7.33 -13.80
CA TYR A 187 6.39 8.77 -13.77
C TYR A 187 5.76 9.38 -15.03
N ARG A 188 4.57 9.94 -14.90
CA ARG A 188 4.08 10.91 -15.86
C ARG A 188 4.58 12.27 -15.37
N PRO A 189 5.52 12.95 -16.08
CA PRO A 189 5.82 14.34 -15.78
C PRO A 189 4.49 15.09 -15.74
N MET A 190 4.21 15.82 -14.66
CA MET A 190 3.08 16.72 -14.67
C MET A 190 3.29 17.62 -15.88
N GLU A 191 2.33 17.61 -16.79
CA GLU A 191 2.28 18.50 -17.93
C GLU A 191 2.57 19.90 -17.41
N SER A 192 3.75 20.42 -17.72
CA SER A 192 4.14 21.77 -17.32
C SER A 192 3.05 22.66 -17.89
N LYS A 193 2.24 23.28 -17.02
CA LYS A 193 1.43 24.42 -17.44
C LYS A 193 2.38 25.29 -18.23
N GLY A 194 2.08 25.49 -19.52
CA GLY A 194 2.93 26.03 -20.53
C GLY A 194 3.82 27.21 -20.13
N PRO A 195 4.78 27.61 -20.97
CA PRO A 195 5.83 28.54 -20.60
C PRO A 195 5.21 29.76 -19.94
N ILE A 196 5.68 30.08 -18.71
CA ILE A 196 5.37 31.36 -18.08
C ILE A 196 6.03 32.40 -18.98
N VAL A 197 5.24 33.01 -19.85
CA VAL A 197 5.64 34.23 -20.57
C VAL A 197 5.73 35.31 -19.51
N ILE A 198 6.91 35.57 -19.02
CA ILE A 198 7.20 36.73 -18.19
C ILE A 198 7.22 37.94 -19.16
N PRO A 199 6.42 38.99 -18.91
CA PRO A 199 6.43 40.16 -19.74
C PRO A 199 7.74 40.97 -19.66
#